data_2bca9131e15d64224dc2b0dcbfa33b10
#
_entry.id   2bca9131e15d64224dc2b0dcbfa33b10
#
_cell.length_a   1.000
_cell.length_b   1.000
_cell.length_c   1.000
_cell.angle_alpha   90.00
_cell.angle_beta   90.00
_cell.angle_gamma   90.00
#
_symmetry.space_group_name_H-M   'P 1'
#
loop_
_entity.id
_entity.type
_entity.pdbx_description
1 polymer ?
#
loop_
_entity_poly.entity_id
_entity_poly.type
_entity_poly.pdbx_seq_one_letter_code
_entity_poly.pdbx_strand_id
1 'polypeptide(L)'
;MKSRIEGLLSEALNRASDAGLLVSREAAAATLESPKDRDHGDLASNLAMILAKPEKKSPRAIAQILVDHIEDPQGWVESIEIAGPGFLNFRLKPELFRSLMVDLAADPALGVGKFGNASRVQVEFVSANPTGPLTVGHGRNAVLGDSIARVLEATGHDVHREYYFNNAGRQMKVLAASVRGRYLELVGEPADFPEDGYQGDYIREIAAALQTEHGTDLIGHDGTAFRDAAEAAIFKEIRETQERLGIRFDEFFNEDTLYTSGSIDRVLAELESRGLVDRREGAVWLLGEKVGLPKDRVLVKSSGEPAYRLPDIAYHENKLGRGFDSIVDVLGADHIAENQEVKAGLAGLGLPADRVRAVIYQFVTLTRHGEQVKMSTRRAEYVTLDDLIDEVGTDAVHFIDETHARHRVFVRLTPYCFRLRLNTGNRVKHRNRAIKNPQRTLNFNGEVNVAGCVDNVDTLVTPEAGRRRRGNRNTALLLLLHPVHCGRAIMHFTNFIADACVIQNPLSRGGLTGVDMRHNADIAIIFKVCGTCHDVGS
;
A
#
# COMPACT_ATOMS: atom_id res chain seq x y z
N MET A 1 -25.07 3.62 5.79
CA MET A 1 -26.06 2.52 5.73
C MET A 1 -26.03 1.69 7.00
N LYS A 2 -24.96 0.98 7.31
CA LYS A 2 -24.86 0.19 8.57
C LYS A 2 -25.20 1.02 9.80
N SER A 3 -24.61 2.17 9.96
CA SER A 3 -24.85 3.08 11.11
C SER A 3 -26.31 3.49 11.28
N ARG A 4 -27.08 3.58 10.20
CA ARG A 4 -28.52 3.88 10.28
C ARG A 4 -29.29 2.68 10.86
N ILE A 5 -28.97 1.46 10.45
CA ILE A 5 -29.62 0.24 10.99
C ILE A 5 -29.10 -0.06 12.42
N GLU A 6 -27.84 0.21 12.72
CA GLU A 6 -27.32 0.17 14.10
C GLU A 6 -28.07 1.12 15.01
N GLY A 7 -28.38 2.32 14.53
CA GLY A 7 -29.22 3.29 15.25
C GLY A 7 -30.61 2.73 15.56
N LEU A 8 -31.29 2.16 14.58
CA LEU A 8 -32.62 1.53 14.78
C LEU A 8 -32.56 0.40 15.82
N LEU A 9 -31.52 -0.44 15.77
CA LEU A 9 -31.33 -1.53 16.75
C LEU A 9 -31.04 -1.00 18.16
N SER A 10 -30.23 0.03 18.27
CA SER A 10 -29.90 0.68 19.55
C SER A 10 -31.13 1.32 20.19
N GLU A 11 -31.92 2.03 19.39
CA GLU A 11 -33.18 2.62 19.85
C GLU A 11 -34.22 1.55 20.24
N ALA A 12 -34.31 0.44 19.48
CA ALA A 12 -35.20 -0.66 19.81
C ALA A 12 -34.78 -1.33 21.14
N LEU A 13 -33.47 -1.50 21.35
CA LEU A 13 -32.94 -2.03 22.60
C LEU A 13 -33.29 -1.13 23.79
N ASN A 14 -33.14 0.18 23.64
CA ASN A 14 -33.49 1.15 24.67
C ASN A 14 -34.99 1.13 24.97
N ARG A 15 -35.86 1.13 23.96
CA ARG A 15 -37.30 1.03 24.13
C ARG A 15 -37.73 -0.27 24.84
N ALA A 16 -37.14 -1.39 24.45
CA ALA A 16 -37.40 -2.67 25.11
C ALA A 16 -36.90 -2.70 26.58
N SER A 17 -35.81 -2.02 26.87
CA SER A 17 -35.31 -1.85 28.23
C SER A 17 -36.21 -0.94 29.07
N ASP A 18 -36.66 0.18 28.52
CA ASP A 18 -37.57 1.12 29.18
C ASP A 18 -38.96 0.47 29.48
N ALA A 19 -39.37 -0.45 28.60
CA ALA A 19 -40.56 -1.27 28.81
C ALA A 19 -40.35 -2.41 29.82
N GLY A 20 -39.15 -2.57 30.40
CA GLY A 20 -38.82 -3.64 31.36
C GLY A 20 -38.73 -5.04 30.74
N LEU A 21 -38.70 -5.14 29.42
CA LEU A 21 -38.61 -6.43 28.71
C LEU A 21 -37.17 -6.93 28.59
N LEU A 22 -36.21 -6.03 28.54
CA LEU A 22 -34.76 -6.31 28.56
C LEU A 22 -34.12 -5.46 29.67
N VAL A 23 -32.96 -5.91 30.16
CA VAL A 23 -32.17 -5.19 31.17
C VAL A 23 -31.01 -4.42 30.51
N SER A 24 -30.50 -4.98 29.43
CA SER A 24 -29.36 -4.42 28.70
C SER A 24 -29.75 -3.15 27.93
N ARG A 25 -28.91 -2.14 27.99
CA ARG A 25 -29.05 -0.88 27.21
C ARG A 25 -27.99 -0.71 26.15
N GLU A 26 -26.91 -1.48 26.23
CA GLU A 26 -25.80 -1.47 25.30
C GLU A 26 -25.35 -2.89 24.93
N ALA A 27 -24.87 -3.05 23.74
CA ALA A 27 -24.28 -4.30 23.24
C ALA A 27 -23.05 -4.02 22.38
N ALA A 28 -21.96 -3.64 23.06
CA ALA A 28 -20.70 -3.23 22.42
C ALA A 28 -20.07 -4.27 21.46
N ALA A 29 -20.44 -5.55 21.60
CA ALA A 29 -19.92 -6.63 20.75
C ALA A 29 -20.88 -7.06 19.63
N ALA A 30 -22.02 -6.39 19.47
CA ALA A 30 -22.94 -6.73 18.40
C ALA A 30 -22.38 -6.34 17.03
N THR A 31 -22.49 -7.24 16.08
CA THR A 31 -22.05 -7.01 14.71
C THR A 31 -23.23 -6.89 13.77
N LEU A 32 -23.12 -5.99 12.82
CA LEU A 32 -24.02 -5.85 11.69
C LEU A 32 -23.22 -6.11 10.41
N GLU A 33 -23.44 -7.23 9.77
CA GLU A 33 -22.67 -7.70 8.63
C GLU A 33 -23.56 -7.94 7.41
N SER A 34 -22.98 -7.94 6.23
CA SER A 34 -23.66 -8.43 5.04
C SER A 34 -23.64 -9.95 5.07
N PRO A 35 -24.80 -10.64 5.01
CA PRO A 35 -24.84 -12.08 4.99
C PRO A 35 -24.13 -12.64 3.76
N LYS A 36 -23.60 -13.86 3.87
CA LYS A 36 -22.91 -14.54 2.76
C LYS A 36 -23.89 -14.89 1.63
N ASP A 37 -25.10 -15.25 2.00
CA ASP A 37 -26.19 -15.54 1.06
C ASP A 37 -27.14 -14.34 0.99
N ARG A 38 -27.42 -13.89 -0.23
CA ARG A 38 -28.34 -12.78 -0.49
C ARG A 38 -29.80 -13.08 -0.15
N ASP A 39 -30.16 -14.34 -0.06
CA ASP A 39 -31.50 -14.74 0.35
C ASP A 39 -31.76 -14.37 1.82
N HIS A 40 -30.70 -14.20 2.62
CA HIS A 40 -30.77 -13.71 4.00
C HIS A 40 -30.82 -12.18 4.12
N GLY A 41 -31.10 -11.44 3.05
CA GLY A 41 -31.23 -10.00 3.07
C GLY A 41 -29.93 -9.25 2.81
N ASP A 42 -29.91 -7.96 3.12
CA ASP A 42 -28.79 -7.04 2.87
C ASP A 42 -27.84 -6.94 4.07
N LEU A 43 -28.40 -7.03 5.28
CA LEU A 43 -27.66 -6.97 6.54
C LEU A 43 -28.19 -7.99 7.53
N ALA A 44 -27.30 -8.54 8.36
CA ALA A 44 -27.63 -9.47 9.45
C ALA A 44 -26.97 -9.01 10.75
N SER A 45 -27.75 -9.05 11.85
CA SER A 45 -27.24 -8.75 13.20
C SER A 45 -27.30 -9.96 14.10
N ASN A 46 -26.26 -10.13 14.92
CA ASN A 46 -26.16 -11.13 15.98
C ASN A 46 -26.55 -10.60 17.36
N LEU A 47 -27.10 -9.39 17.45
CA LEU A 47 -27.39 -8.68 18.70
C LEU A 47 -28.16 -9.55 19.70
N ALA A 48 -29.24 -10.21 19.26
CA ALA A 48 -30.05 -11.04 20.13
C ALA A 48 -29.29 -12.24 20.72
N MET A 49 -28.33 -12.79 19.99
CA MET A 49 -27.49 -13.88 20.48
C MET A 49 -26.52 -13.41 21.57
N ILE A 50 -25.95 -12.23 21.39
CA ILE A 50 -25.04 -11.62 22.38
C ILE A 50 -25.77 -11.29 23.67
N LEU A 51 -26.99 -10.77 23.56
CA LEU A 51 -27.84 -10.44 24.70
C LEU A 51 -28.41 -11.67 25.42
N ALA A 52 -28.41 -12.85 24.83
CA ALA A 52 -29.03 -14.05 25.39
C ALA A 52 -28.51 -14.39 26.79
N LYS A 53 -27.20 -14.30 27.01
CA LYS A 53 -26.57 -14.65 28.28
C LYS A 53 -26.88 -13.63 29.39
N PRO A 54 -26.70 -12.32 29.21
CA PRO A 54 -27.05 -11.31 30.22
C PRO A 54 -28.56 -11.26 30.51
N GLU A 55 -29.40 -11.42 29.49
CA GLU A 55 -30.86 -11.38 29.62
C GLU A 55 -31.48 -12.68 30.16
N LYS A 56 -30.73 -13.77 30.20
CA LYS A 56 -31.21 -15.12 30.56
C LYS A 56 -32.46 -15.54 29.78
N LYS A 57 -32.54 -15.13 28.53
CA LYS A 57 -33.64 -15.43 27.59
C LYS A 57 -33.09 -16.12 26.35
N SER A 58 -33.95 -16.84 25.65
CA SER A 58 -33.53 -17.40 24.34
C SER A 58 -33.23 -16.30 23.32
N PRO A 59 -32.23 -16.48 22.46
CA PRO A 59 -31.92 -15.46 21.44
C PRO A 59 -33.11 -15.15 20.55
N ARG A 60 -33.93 -16.13 20.19
CA ARG A 60 -35.12 -15.89 19.37
C ARG A 60 -36.19 -15.06 20.09
N ALA A 61 -36.37 -15.23 21.41
CA ALA A 61 -37.26 -14.39 22.19
C ALA A 61 -36.77 -12.93 22.25
N ILE A 62 -35.46 -12.74 22.42
CA ILE A 62 -34.86 -11.40 22.38
C ILE A 62 -34.98 -10.79 21.00
N ALA A 63 -34.73 -11.57 19.93
CA ALA A 63 -34.90 -11.12 18.56
C ALA A 63 -36.33 -10.62 18.29
N GLN A 64 -37.33 -11.36 18.77
CA GLN A 64 -38.72 -10.96 18.63
C GLN A 64 -39.01 -9.65 19.40
N ILE A 65 -38.54 -9.53 20.65
CA ILE A 65 -38.69 -8.30 21.44
C ILE A 65 -38.06 -7.11 20.69
N LEU A 66 -36.86 -7.29 20.12
CA LEU A 66 -36.21 -6.21 19.37
C LEU A 66 -37.01 -5.83 18.12
N VAL A 67 -37.49 -6.80 17.32
CA VAL A 67 -38.30 -6.55 16.14
C VAL A 67 -39.57 -5.80 16.48
N ASP A 68 -40.26 -6.20 17.57
CA ASP A 68 -41.51 -5.56 18.02
C ASP A 68 -41.29 -4.10 18.49
N HIS A 69 -40.04 -3.72 18.80
CA HIS A 69 -39.67 -2.37 19.26
C HIS A 69 -38.87 -1.57 18.23
N ILE A 70 -38.62 -2.15 17.04
CA ILE A 70 -38.03 -1.37 15.93
C ILE A 70 -39.09 -0.44 15.35
N GLU A 71 -38.82 0.87 15.45
CA GLU A 71 -39.55 1.90 14.72
C GLU A 71 -38.66 2.43 13.61
N ASP A 72 -39.17 2.36 12.36
CA ASP A 72 -38.48 2.86 11.19
C ASP A 72 -39.25 4.04 10.57
N PRO A 73 -39.18 5.23 11.18
CA PRO A 73 -39.93 6.41 10.71
C PRO A 73 -39.48 6.88 9.34
N GLN A 74 -38.30 6.48 8.90
CA GLN A 74 -37.73 6.84 7.60
C GLN A 74 -38.11 5.82 6.51
N GLY A 75 -38.63 4.66 6.92
CA GLY A 75 -39.04 3.62 6.00
C GLY A 75 -37.87 3.00 5.23
N TRP A 76 -36.73 2.82 5.86
CA TRP A 76 -35.54 2.23 5.22
C TRP A 76 -35.59 0.72 5.07
N VAL A 77 -36.32 0.06 5.98
CA VAL A 77 -36.40 -1.40 6.06
C VAL A 77 -37.65 -1.88 5.29
N GLU A 78 -37.48 -2.85 4.41
CA GLU A 78 -38.55 -3.53 3.71
C GLU A 78 -39.12 -4.65 4.58
N SER A 79 -38.25 -5.46 5.16
CA SER A 79 -38.62 -6.57 6.06
C SER A 79 -37.48 -6.92 7.00
N ILE A 80 -37.85 -7.52 8.15
CA ILE A 80 -36.93 -8.08 9.12
C ILE A 80 -37.32 -9.53 9.35
N GLU A 81 -36.39 -10.47 9.18
CA GLU A 81 -36.58 -11.89 9.40
C GLU A 81 -35.72 -12.39 10.55
N ILE A 82 -36.31 -13.18 11.44
CA ILE A 82 -35.57 -13.87 12.52
C ILE A 82 -35.11 -15.23 12.03
N ALA A 83 -33.81 -15.34 11.70
CA ALA A 83 -33.22 -16.53 11.14
C ALA A 83 -32.40 -17.33 12.17
N GLY A 84 -32.34 -18.64 11.97
CA GLY A 84 -31.53 -19.55 12.79
C GLY A 84 -31.75 -19.42 14.29
N PRO A 85 -30.69 -19.30 15.09
CA PRO A 85 -30.79 -19.20 16.55
C PRO A 85 -31.29 -17.83 17.05
N GLY A 86 -31.39 -16.81 16.20
CA GLY A 86 -31.80 -15.45 16.57
C GLY A 86 -31.06 -14.34 15.82
N PHE A 87 -30.61 -14.61 14.62
CA PHE A 87 -30.12 -13.55 13.73
C PHE A 87 -31.28 -12.67 13.29
N LEU A 88 -31.05 -11.37 13.23
CA LEU A 88 -31.94 -10.39 12.65
C LEU A 88 -31.46 -10.06 11.25
N ASN A 89 -32.16 -10.55 10.25
CA ASN A 89 -31.86 -10.30 8.83
C ASN A 89 -32.72 -9.16 8.30
N PHE A 90 -32.08 -8.12 7.78
CA PHE A 90 -32.73 -6.93 7.26
C PHE A 90 -32.69 -6.94 5.75
N ARG A 91 -33.85 -6.75 5.13
CA ARG A 91 -34.00 -6.40 3.73
C ARG A 91 -34.29 -4.91 3.64
N LEU A 92 -33.50 -4.19 2.85
CA LEU A 92 -33.55 -2.73 2.79
C LEU A 92 -34.27 -2.28 1.53
N LYS A 93 -35.05 -1.21 1.64
CA LYS A 93 -35.73 -0.65 0.48
C LYS A 93 -34.75 -0.02 -0.52
N PRO A 94 -35.01 -0.15 -1.84
CA PRO A 94 -34.15 0.47 -2.85
C PRO A 94 -34.00 1.98 -2.71
N GLU A 95 -35.03 2.65 -2.14
CA GLU A 95 -35.03 4.10 -1.90
C GLU A 95 -33.92 4.54 -0.95
N LEU A 96 -33.57 3.71 0.03
CA LEU A 96 -32.43 3.98 0.91
C LEU A 96 -31.13 4.08 0.13
N PHE A 97 -30.90 3.16 -0.80
CA PHE A 97 -29.68 3.19 -1.63
C PHE A 97 -29.67 4.41 -2.55
N ARG A 98 -30.82 4.79 -3.10
CA ARG A 98 -30.95 6.01 -3.92
C ARG A 98 -30.67 7.27 -3.10
N SER A 99 -31.23 7.39 -1.90
CA SER A 99 -30.97 8.55 -1.03
C SER A 99 -29.50 8.65 -0.66
N LEU A 100 -28.87 7.53 -0.32
CA LEU A 100 -27.44 7.50 -0.02
C LEU A 100 -26.57 7.91 -1.23
N MET A 101 -26.97 7.54 -2.45
CA MET A 101 -26.26 7.99 -3.66
C MET A 101 -26.41 9.50 -3.88
N VAL A 102 -27.58 10.06 -3.60
CA VAL A 102 -27.81 11.50 -3.67
C VAL A 102 -27.01 12.23 -2.60
N ASP A 103 -27.06 11.73 -1.36
CA ASP A 103 -26.31 12.30 -0.24
C ASP A 103 -24.80 12.30 -0.52
N LEU A 104 -24.27 11.19 -1.05
CA LEU A 104 -22.86 11.08 -1.43
C LEU A 104 -22.45 11.98 -2.60
N ALA A 105 -23.38 12.22 -3.53
CA ALA A 105 -23.15 13.16 -4.63
C ALA A 105 -23.12 14.61 -4.13
N ALA A 106 -23.96 14.92 -3.12
CA ALA A 106 -24.03 16.24 -2.51
C ALA A 106 -22.87 16.50 -1.53
N ASP A 107 -22.48 15.49 -0.76
CA ASP A 107 -21.37 15.56 0.21
C ASP A 107 -20.44 14.35 0.07
N PRO A 108 -19.36 14.51 -0.67
CA PRO A 108 -18.35 13.47 -0.81
C PRO A 108 -17.71 13.02 0.49
N ALA A 109 -17.75 13.85 1.55
CA ALA A 109 -17.20 13.52 2.84
C ALA A 109 -18.02 12.47 3.61
N LEU A 110 -19.29 12.24 3.23
CA LEU A 110 -20.11 11.15 3.78
C LEU A 110 -19.52 9.75 3.55
N GLY A 111 -18.65 9.60 2.53
CA GLY A 111 -17.90 8.37 2.27
C GLY A 111 -16.66 8.20 3.14
N VAL A 112 -16.25 9.22 3.88
CA VAL A 112 -15.06 9.19 4.74
C VAL A 112 -15.41 8.52 6.06
N GLY A 113 -14.71 7.42 6.37
CA GLY A 113 -14.85 6.73 7.66
C GLY A 113 -14.27 7.57 8.82
N LYS A 114 -14.72 7.29 10.02
CA LYS A 114 -14.18 7.90 11.26
C LYS A 114 -13.40 6.90 12.11
N PHE A 115 -12.98 5.79 11.52
CA PHE A 115 -12.26 4.72 12.23
C PHE A 115 -10.92 5.20 12.79
N GLY A 116 -10.25 6.09 12.06
CA GLY A 116 -8.95 6.64 12.46
C GLY A 116 -9.02 7.58 13.65
N ASN A 117 -10.21 8.08 13.99
CA ASN A 117 -10.42 9.05 15.09
C ASN A 117 -9.40 10.20 15.07
N ALA A 118 -9.06 10.67 13.87
CA ALA A 118 -8.03 11.68 13.60
C ALA A 118 -6.63 11.33 14.15
N SER A 119 -6.32 10.05 14.39
CA SER A 119 -4.97 9.65 14.79
C SER A 119 -3.97 10.02 13.69
N ARG A 120 -2.81 10.53 14.12
CA ARG A 120 -1.77 11.00 13.21
C ARG A 120 -0.92 9.84 12.72
N VAL A 121 -0.89 9.64 11.41
CA VAL A 121 -0.14 8.55 10.77
C VAL A 121 0.84 9.13 9.77
N GLN A 122 2.13 8.79 9.92
CA GLN A 122 3.11 9.04 8.88
C GLN A 122 3.17 7.83 7.94
N VAL A 123 3.27 8.10 6.64
CA VAL A 123 3.53 7.09 5.61
C VAL A 123 4.77 7.50 4.84
N GLU A 124 5.85 6.77 5.01
CA GLU A 124 7.07 6.93 4.23
C GLU A 124 7.07 5.98 3.04
N PHE A 125 7.36 6.51 1.86
CA PHE A 125 7.39 5.70 0.65
C PHE A 125 8.19 6.36 -0.47
N VAL A 126 8.54 5.61 -1.47
CA VAL A 126 9.51 5.89 -2.54
C VAL A 126 10.93 5.94 -1.98
N SER A 127 11.30 7.00 -1.30
CA SER A 127 12.59 7.21 -0.62
C SER A 127 13.79 6.73 -1.46
N ALA A 128 13.73 7.01 -2.77
CA ALA A 128 14.81 6.62 -3.70
C ALA A 128 16.00 7.54 -3.54
N ASN A 129 17.20 6.98 -3.63
CA ASN A 129 18.43 7.76 -3.60
C ASN A 129 18.48 8.71 -4.82
N PRO A 130 18.91 9.97 -4.65
CA PRO A 130 18.97 10.97 -5.72
C PRO A 130 20.16 10.74 -6.67
N THR A 131 20.22 9.55 -7.23
CA THR A 131 21.34 9.14 -8.10
C THR A 131 20.90 8.92 -9.55
N GLY A 132 19.66 9.23 -9.88
CA GLY A 132 19.08 9.17 -11.21
C GLY A 132 17.56 9.14 -11.18
N PRO A 133 16.91 9.02 -12.35
CA PRO A 133 15.46 9.01 -12.48
C PRO A 133 14.80 7.83 -11.76
N LEU A 134 13.52 7.98 -11.44
CA LEU A 134 12.74 6.89 -10.84
C LEU A 134 12.57 5.75 -11.84
N THR A 135 12.83 4.54 -11.38
CA THR A 135 12.64 3.32 -12.17
C THR A 135 11.27 2.70 -11.94
N VAL A 136 10.88 1.73 -12.76
CA VAL A 136 9.62 0.96 -12.58
C VAL A 136 9.53 0.31 -11.20
N GLY A 137 10.66 -0.06 -10.58
CA GLY A 137 10.72 -0.57 -9.21
C GLY A 137 10.21 0.45 -8.18
N HIS A 138 10.66 1.69 -8.31
CA HIS A 138 10.19 2.81 -7.48
C HIS A 138 8.70 3.12 -7.70
N GLY A 139 8.19 2.93 -8.92
CA GLY A 139 6.78 3.09 -9.24
C GLY A 139 5.87 2.19 -8.42
N ARG A 140 6.29 0.94 -8.16
CA ARG A 140 5.52 0.03 -7.29
C ARG A 140 5.44 0.54 -5.86
N ASN A 141 6.55 1.00 -5.32
CA ASN A 141 6.60 1.60 -3.99
C ASN A 141 5.69 2.84 -3.92
N ALA A 142 5.83 3.73 -4.89
CA ALA A 142 5.08 4.98 -5.00
C ALA A 142 3.55 4.74 -4.97
N VAL A 143 3.07 3.85 -5.85
CA VAL A 143 1.64 3.54 -5.95
C VAL A 143 1.12 2.86 -4.69
N LEU A 144 1.88 1.94 -4.09
CA LEU A 144 1.50 1.25 -2.87
C LEU A 144 1.42 2.22 -1.69
N GLY A 145 2.45 3.04 -1.51
CA GLY A 145 2.51 4.02 -0.41
C GLY A 145 1.40 5.06 -0.49
N ASP A 146 1.22 5.64 -1.66
CA ASP A 146 0.16 6.62 -1.89
C ASP A 146 -1.25 6.01 -1.72
N SER A 147 -1.46 4.76 -2.18
CA SER A 147 -2.71 4.05 -1.96
C SER A 147 -3.00 3.81 -0.48
N ILE A 148 -1.98 3.45 0.31
CA ILE A 148 -2.10 3.30 1.77
C ILE A 148 -2.45 4.64 2.40
N ALA A 149 -1.73 5.70 2.07
CA ALA A 149 -1.97 7.04 2.58
C ALA A 149 -3.42 7.50 2.32
N ARG A 150 -3.89 7.34 1.08
CA ARG A 150 -5.27 7.71 0.70
C ARG A 150 -6.34 6.88 1.40
N VAL A 151 -6.10 5.58 1.62
CA VAL A 151 -7.03 4.73 2.37
C VAL A 151 -7.10 5.16 3.83
N LEU A 152 -5.97 5.47 4.44
CA LEU A 152 -5.92 5.98 5.80
C LEU A 152 -6.66 7.32 5.92
N GLU A 153 -6.44 8.27 5.02
CA GLU A 153 -7.20 9.53 4.97
C GLU A 153 -8.70 9.27 4.80
N ALA A 154 -9.08 8.38 3.87
CA ALA A 154 -10.47 8.03 3.62
C ALA A 154 -11.13 7.31 4.80
N THR A 155 -10.36 6.81 5.76
CA THR A 155 -10.83 6.20 6.99
C THR A 155 -10.74 7.14 8.21
N GLY A 156 -10.35 8.39 8.01
CA GLY A 156 -10.39 9.45 9.01
C GLY A 156 -9.13 9.60 9.85
N HIS A 157 -7.98 9.14 9.33
CA HIS A 157 -6.68 9.43 9.92
C HIS A 157 -6.15 10.78 9.40
N ASP A 158 -5.36 11.44 10.22
CA ASP A 158 -4.52 12.58 9.82
C ASP A 158 -3.20 12.03 9.27
N VAL A 159 -3.04 12.05 7.94
CA VAL A 159 -1.93 11.37 7.26
C VAL A 159 -0.88 12.36 6.81
N HIS A 160 0.36 12.09 7.17
CA HIS A 160 1.55 12.81 6.75
C HIS A 160 2.39 11.93 5.80
N ARG A 161 2.56 12.36 4.56
CA ARG A 161 3.35 11.68 3.53
C ARG A 161 4.77 12.17 3.56
N GLU A 162 5.73 11.28 3.69
CA GLU A 162 7.13 11.63 3.79
C GLU A 162 7.98 10.86 2.78
N TYR A 163 8.94 11.57 2.22
CA TYR A 163 9.98 11.05 1.37
C TYR A 163 11.32 11.23 2.09
N TYR A 164 12.02 10.14 2.38
CA TYR A 164 13.38 10.19 2.91
C TYR A 164 14.38 10.40 1.77
N PHE A 165 15.06 11.51 1.81
CA PHE A 165 15.99 11.93 0.78
C PHE A 165 17.43 11.70 1.23
N ASN A 166 18.01 10.59 0.78
CA ASN A 166 19.39 10.23 1.12
C ASN A 166 20.36 10.99 0.23
N ASN A 167 20.69 12.22 0.60
CA ASN A 167 21.66 13.07 -0.07
C ASN A 167 23.05 13.08 0.58
N ALA A 168 23.31 12.13 1.47
CA ALA A 168 24.58 11.96 2.17
C ALA A 168 25.40 10.76 1.62
N GLY A 169 26.64 10.67 2.04
CA GLY A 169 27.47 9.48 1.87
C GLY A 169 28.17 9.33 0.51
N ARG A 170 28.61 8.08 0.25
CA ARG A 170 29.48 7.78 -0.90
C ARG A 170 28.81 7.97 -2.24
N GLN A 171 27.51 7.65 -2.35
CA GLN A 171 26.82 7.71 -3.63
C GLN A 171 26.79 9.14 -4.18
N MET A 172 26.58 10.14 -3.33
CA MET A 172 26.60 11.55 -3.73
C MET A 172 27.99 12.01 -4.17
N LYS A 173 29.05 11.49 -3.54
CA LYS A 173 30.45 11.77 -3.96
C LYS A 173 30.73 11.20 -5.36
N VAL A 174 30.29 9.96 -5.61
CA VAL A 174 30.42 9.32 -6.94
C VAL A 174 29.59 10.04 -7.99
N LEU A 175 28.38 10.49 -7.65
CA LEU A 175 27.53 11.26 -8.53
C LEU A 175 28.20 12.59 -8.94
N ALA A 176 28.68 13.34 -7.96
CA ALA A 176 29.41 14.58 -8.18
C ALA A 176 30.64 14.40 -9.08
N ALA A 177 31.41 13.34 -8.81
CA ALA A 177 32.60 12.99 -9.62
C ALA A 177 32.19 12.60 -11.05
N SER A 178 31.05 11.93 -11.24
CA SER A 178 30.53 11.57 -12.57
C SER A 178 30.14 12.82 -13.38
N VAL A 179 29.42 13.75 -12.76
CA VAL A 179 29.06 15.02 -13.41
C VAL A 179 30.29 15.85 -13.71
N ARG A 180 31.24 15.94 -12.75
CA ARG A 180 32.51 16.65 -12.95
C ARG A 180 33.31 16.06 -14.10
N GLY A 181 33.43 14.75 -14.19
CA GLY A 181 34.12 14.07 -15.29
C GLY A 181 33.53 14.48 -16.65
N ARG A 182 32.19 14.45 -16.80
CA ARG A 182 31.51 14.87 -18.04
C ARG A 182 31.67 16.35 -18.33
N TYR A 183 31.65 17.20 -17.30
CA TYR A 183 31.92 18.64 -17.47
C TYR A 183 33.33 18.89 -17.96
N LEU A 184 34.36 18.26 -17.40
CA LEU A 184 35.74 18.42 -17.85
C LEU A 184 35.91 17.93 -19.30
N GLU A 185 35.30 16.84 -19.71
CA GLU A 185 35.27 16.43 -21.12
C GLU A 185 34.70 17.50 -22.04
N LEU A 186 33.62 18.18 -21.65
CA LEU A 186 32.97 19.22 -22.44
C LEU A 186 33.81 20.50 -22.58
N VAL A 187 34.60 20.83 -21.56
CA VAL A 187 35.48 22.02 -21.62
C VAL A 187 36.88 21.70 -22.15
N GLY A 188 37.15 20.47 -22.54
CA GLY A 188 38.38 20.04 -23.16
C GLY A 188 39.55 19.79 -22.19
N GLU A 189 39.23 19.58 -20.91
CA GLU A 189 40.21 19.28 -19.88
C GLU A 189 40.34 17.78 -19.64
N PRO A 190 41.48 17.28 -19.12
CA PRO A 190 41.64 15.90 -18.71
C PRO A 190 40.56 15.50 -17.70
N ALA A 191 39.79 14.47 -18.05
CA ALA A 191 38.70 14.00 -17.21
C ALA A 191 39.07 12.65 -16.58
N ASP A 192 38.98 12.55 -15.25
CA ASP A 192 39.06 11.30 -14.50
C ASP A 192 37.64 10.88 -14.14
N PHE A 193 37.04 10.05 -15.00
CA PHE A 193 35.68 9.55 -14.75
C PHE A 193 35.77 8.35 -13.81
N PRO A 194 35.00 8.34 -12.70
CA PRO A 194 35.11 7.26 -11.71
C PRO A 194 34.68 5.92 -12.30
N GLU A 195 35.42 4.86 -11.95
CA GLU A 195 35.18 3.49 -12.45
C GLU A 195 33.76 3.00 -12.11
N ASP A 196 33.24 3.38 -10.93
CA ASP A 196 31.88 3.09 -10.47
C ASP A 196 30.90 4.25 -10.73
N GLY A 197 31.24 5.16 -11.67
CA GLY A 197 30.48 6.36 -12.02
C GLY A 197 29.15 6.08 -12.70
N TYR A 198 28.25 7.02 -12.58
CA TYR A 198 26.93 6.99 -13.23
C TYR A 198 27.05 7.39 -14.70
N GLN A 199 26.52 6.55 -15.60
CA GLN A 199 26.72 6.71 -17.06
C GLN A 199 25.48 7.19 -17.82
N GLY A 200 24.37 7.46 -17.12
CA GLY A 200 23.12 7.90 -17.73
C GLY A 200 23.25 9.24 -18.46
N ASP A 201 22.40 9.45 -19.47
CA ASP A 201 22.42 10.70 -20.27
C ASP A 201 22.13 11.92 -19.42
N TYR A 202 21.31 11.79 -18.35
CA TYR A 202 21.06 12.87 -17.39
C TYR A 202 22.36 13.45 -16.77
N ILE A 203 23.42 12.64 -16.60
CA ILE A 203 24.73 13.14 -16.12
C ILE A 203 25.36 14.11 -17.14
N ARG A 204 25.23 13.79 -18.44
CA ARG A 204 25.73 14.67 -19.52
C ARG A 204 24.90 15.93 -19.63
N GLU A 205 23.59 15.81 -19.45
CA GLU A 205 22.67 16.97 -19.48
C GLU A 205 22.97 17.94 -18.35
N ILE A 206 23.19 17.43 -17.11
CA ILE A 206 23.58 18.25 -15.96
C ILE A 206 24.94 18.91 -16.21
N ALA A 207 25.92 18.17 -16.72
CA ALA A 207 27.24 18.71 -17.05
C ALA A 207 27.18 19.80 -18.13
N ALA A 208 26.35 19.59 -19.16
CA ALA A 208 26.15 20.59 -20.23
C ALA A 208 25.45 21.88 -19.72
N ALA A 209 24.49 21.72 -18.80
CA ALA A 209 23.84 22.85 -18.14
C ALA A 209 24.86 23.69 -17.35
N LEU A 210 25.70 23.02 -16.55
CA LEU A 210 26.78 23.68 -15.81
C LEU A 210 27.79 24.36 -16.73
N GLN A 211 28.17 23.72 -17.82
CA GLN A 211 29.04 24.36 -18.83
C GLN A 211 28.38 25.61 -19.42
N THR A 212 27.11 25.56 -19.72
CA THR A 212 26.38 26.70 -20.28
C THR A 212 26.31 27.86 -19.30
N GLU A 213 26.12 27.57 -18.00
CA GLU A 213 25.99 28.60 -16.96
C GLU A 213 27.32 29.17 -16.49
N HIS A 214 28.35 28.31 -16.33
CA HIS A 214 29.62 28.66 -15.71
C HIS A 214 30.83 28.65 -16.67
N GLY A 215 30.65 28.23 -17.93
CA GLY A 215 31.73 28.16 -18.90
C GLY A 215 32.85 27.23 -18.43
N THR A 216 34.03 27.82 -18.10
CA THR A 216 35.21 27.11 -17.58
C THR A 216 35.47 27.36 -16.08
N ASP A 217 34.63 28.14 -15.41
CA ASP A 217 34.90 28.62 -14.05
C ASP A 217 34.93 27.53 -13.00
N LEU A 218 34.32 26.37 -13.27
CA LEU A 218 34.30 25.24 -12.37
C LEU A 218 35.52 24.29 -12.54
N ILE A 219 36.47 24.59 -13.42
CA ILE A 219 37.73 23.85 -13.54
C ILE A 219 38.51 24.05 -12.24
N GLY A 220 38.78 22.98 -11.49
CA GLY A 220 39.49 23.08 -10.21
C GLY A 220 38.58 23.20 -8.97
N HIS A 221 37.27 23.28 -9.16
CA HIS A 221 36.33 23.21 -8.03
C HIS A 221 36.38 21.84 -7.33
N ASP A 222 36.09 21.81 -6.02
CA ASP A 222 36.20 20.67 -5.13
C ASP A 222 35.11 19.59 -5.29
N GLY A 223 34.19 19.77 -6.23
CA GLY A 223 33.09 18.84 -6.47
C GLY A 223 31.75 19.27 -5.85
N THR A 224 31.72 20.23 -4.95
CA THR A 224 30.47 20.66 -4.27
C THR A 224 29.47 21.23 -5.27
N ALA A 225 29.89 22.11 -6.19
CA ALA A 225 29.01 22.66 -7.21
C ALA A 225 28.37 21.58 -8.11
N PHE A 226 29.13 20.55 -8.45
CA PHE A 226 28.65 19.43 -9.25
C PHE A 226 27.65 18.55 -8.50
N ARG A 227 27.89 18.35 -7.18
CA ARG A 227 26.95 17.64 -6.30
C ARG A 227 25.61 18.38 -6.21
N ASP A 228 25.69 19.67 -5.90
CA ASP A 228 24.49 20.49 -5.67
C ASP A 228 23.66 20.63 -6.94
N ALA A 229 24.29 20.79 -8.11
CA ALA A 229 23.61 20.80 -9.40
C ALA A 229 22.97 19.44 -9.73
N ALA A 230 23.67 18.34 -9.48
CA ALA A 230 23.14 17.00 -9.70
C ALA A 230 21.95 16.71 -8.78
N GLU A 231 22.08 17.02 -7.50
CA GLU A 231 21.00 16.86 -6.52
C GLU A 231 19.76 17.67 -6.94
N ALA A 232 19.94 18.93 -7.28
CA ALA A 232 18.82 19.80 -7.68
C ALA A 232 18.11 19.30 -8.95
N ALA A 233 18.88 18.89 -9.97
CA ALA A 233 18.33 18.41 -11.24
C ALA A 233 17.56 17.10 -11.07
N ILE A 234 18.18 16.12 -10.42
CA ILE A 234 17.57 14.80 -10.21
C ILE A 234 16.34 14.90 -9.29
N PHE A 235 16.43 15.73 -8.25
CA PHE A 235 15.31 15.90 -7.35
C PHE A 235 14.12 16.60 -8.01
N LYS A 236 14.39 17.54 -8.90
CA LYS A 236 13.35 18.17 -9.74
C LYS A 236 12.64 17.11 -10.59
N GLU A 237 13.40 16.26 -11.29
CA GLU A 237 12.86 15.17 -12.12
C GLU A 237 12.02 14.19 -11.30
N ILE A 238 12.53 13.77 -10.12
CA ILE A 238 11.79 12.90 -9.20
C ILE A 238 10.44 13.51 -8.82
N ARG A 239 10.39 14.80 -8.51
CA ARG A 239 9.13 15.50 -8.18
C ARG A 239 8.18 15.55 -9.37
N GLU A 240 8.68 15.89 -10.55
CA GLU A 240 7.89 15.96 -11.78
C GLU A 240 7.27 14.60 -12.12
N THR A 241 8.03 13.50 -12.01
CA THR A 241 7.53 12.14 -12.19
C THR A 241 6.42 11.80 -11.19
N GLN A 242 6.59 12.18 -9.93
CA GLN A 242 5.58 11.96 -8.88
C GLN A 242 4.31 12.77 -9.14
N GLU A 243 4.45 14.04 -9.56
CA GLU A 243 3.31 14.88 -9.93
C GLU A 243 2.54 14.31 -11.12
N ARG A 244 3.21 13.75 -12.12
CA ARG A 244 2.59 13.04 -13.25
C ARG A 244 1.73 11.86 -12.76
N LEU A 245 2.12 11.20 -11.68
CA LEU A 245 1.35 10.15 -11.03
C LEU A 245 0.27 10.69 -10.07
N GLY A 246 0.18 11.99 -9.84
CA GLY A 246 -0.71 12.61 -8.88
C GLY A 246 -0.30 12.34 -7.42
N ILE A 247 0.95 11.96 -7.18
CA ILE A 247 1.50 11.69 -5.85
C ILE A 247 2.09 12.98 -5.29
N ARG A 248 1.75 13.29 -4.03
CA ARG A 248 2.25 14.46 -3.32
C ARG A 248 2.80 14.04 -1.97
N PHE A 249 3.86 14.72 -1.56
CA PHE A 249 4.47 14.57 -0.25
C PHE A 249 4.27 15.84 0.56
N ASP A 250 4.09 15.67 1.86
CA ASP A 250 4.00 16.78 2.81
C ASP A 250 5.41 17.21 3.24
N GLU A 251 6.35 16.25 3.28
CA GLU A 251 7.74 16.50 3.67
C GLU A 251 8.73 15.68 2.84
N PHE A 252 9.85 16.31 2.51
CA PHE A 252 11.06 15.67 2.00
C PHE A 252 12.13 15.80 3.06
N PHE A 253 12.33 14.72 3.83
CA PHE A 253 13.29 14.70 4.91
C PHE A 253 14.70 14.45 4.39
N ASN A 254 15.62 15.39 4.60
CA ASN A 254 17.02 15.24 4.18
C ASN A 254 17.83 14.50 5.23
N GLU A 255 18.49 13.42 4.85
CA GLU A 255 19.37 12.63 5.73
C GLU A 255 20.49 13.48 6.32
N ASP A 256 21.04 14.44 5.56
CA ASP A 256 22.13 15.33 6.00
C ASP A 256 21.76 16.10 7.29
N THR A 257 20.48 16.35 7.53
CA THR A 257 20.02 17.00 8.78
C THR A 257 20.29 16.16 10.02
N LEU A 258 20.37 14.83 9.91
CA LEU A 258 20.70 13.95 11.03
C LEU A 258 22.17 14.11 11.46
N TYR A 259 23.05 14.38 10.48
CA TYR A 259 24.47 14.62 10.72
C TYR A 259 24.69 16.03 11.27
N THR A 260 24.12 17.03 10.62
CA THR A 260 24.33 18.45 10.99
C THR A 260 23.67 18.83 12.31
N SER A 261 22.57 18.18 12.69
CA SER A 261 21.91 18.38 14.00
C SER A 261 22.56 17.64 15.16
N GLY A 262 23.53 16.76 14.89
CA GLY A 262 24.14 15.89 15.91
C GLY A 262 23.21 14.77 16.42
N SER A 263 22.11 14.49 15.71
CA SER A 263 21.16 13.45 16.11
C SER A 263 21.77 12.06 16.15
N ILE A 264 22.66 11.76 15.21
CA ILE A 264 23.38 10.48 15.14
C ILE A 264 24.27 10.29 16.37
N ASP A 265 25.05 11.33 16.73
CA ASP A 265 25.95 11.27 17.87
C ASP A 265 25.17 11.15 19.19
N ARG A 266 24.04 11.84 19.29
CA ARG A 266 23.15 11.77 20.45
C ARG A 266 22.57 10.37 20.63
N VAL A 267 22.07 9.76 19.56
CA VAL A 267 21.54 8.39 19.59
C VAL A 267 22.63 7.39 19.99
N LEU A 268 23.83 7.52 19.42
CA LEU A 268 24.95 6.67 19.78
C LEU A 268 25.31 6.79 21.25
N ALA A 269 25.43 8.02 21.77
CA ALA A 269 25.75 8.27 23.16
C ALA A 269 24.68 7.71 24.12
N GLU A 270 23.40 7.79 23.73
CA GLU A 270 22.32 7.22 24.52
C GLU A 270 22.36 5.68 24.53
N LEU A 271 22.64 5.03 23.38
CA LEU A 271 22.86 3.57 23.32
C LEU A 271 24.06 3.14 24.17
N GLU A 272 25.13 3.94 24.17
CA GLU A 272 26.30 3.70 25.01
C GLU A 272 25.98 3.83 26.51
N SER A 273 25.26 4.88 26.89
CA SER A 273 24.87 5.13 28.29
C SER A 273 24.05 4.00 28.89
N ARG A 274 23.24 3.35 28.02
CA ARG A 274 22.43 2.19 28.37
C ARG A 274 23.19 0.87 28.31
N GLY A 275 24.48 0.91 27.94
CA GLY A 275 25.32 -0.27 27.82
C GLY A 275 24.87 -1.25 26.73
N LEU A 276 24.23 -0.73 25.66
CA LEU A 276 23.72 -1.51 24.54
C LEU A 276 24.74 -1.67 23.42
N VAL A 277 25.88 -1.02 23.50
CA VAL A 277 26.94 -1.10 22.51
C VAL A 277 28.25 -1.60 23.10
N ASP A 278 29.14 -2.07 22.24
CA ASP A 278 30.51 -2.47 22.53
C ASP A 278 31.46 -1.88 21.49
N ARG A 279 32.66 -1.45 21.96
CA ARG A 279 33.72 -0.92 21.08
C ARG A 279 34.79 -1.98 20.92
N ARG A 280 34.89 -2.58 19.76
CA ARG A 280 35.86 -3.61 19.43
C ARG A 280 36.35 -3.48 17.99
N GLU A 281 37.62 -3.79 17.78
CA GLU A 281 38.27 -3.74 16.45
C GLU A 281 38.15 -2.37 15.75
N GLY A 282 38.13 -1.29 16.54
CA GLY A 282 37.96 0.07 16.03
C GLY A 282 36.53 0.43 15.59
N ALA A 283 35.57 -0.47 15.71
CA ALA A 283 34.19 -0.28 15.35
C ALA A 283 33.28 -0.24 16.60
N VAL A 284 32.07 0.31 16.45
CA VAL A 284 31.02 0.30 17.48
C VAL A 284 29.92 -0.67 17.08
N TRP A 285 29.60 -1.59 17.98
CA TRP A 285 28.65 -2.66 17.74
C TRP A 285 27.45 -2.56 18.67
N LEU A 286 26.25 -2.62 18.11
CA LEU A 286 25.03 -2.86 18.88
C LEU A 286 25.01 -4.32 19.35
N LEU A 287 24.86 -4.53 20.64
CA LEU A 287 24.83 -5.85 21.25
C LEU A 287 23.49 -6.53 21.00
N GLY A 288 23.47 -7.48 20.07
CA GLY A 288 22.27 -8.14 19.61
C GLY A 288 21.49 -8.81 20.74
N GLU A 289 22.15 -9.55 21.62
CA GLU A 289 21.52 -10.22 22.75
C GLU A 289 20.73 -9.27 23.66
N LYS A 290 21.21 -8.03 23.85
CA LYS A 290 20.56 -7.04 24.71
C LYS A 290 19.33 -6.39 24.09
N VAL A 291 19.25 -6.40 22.76
CA VAL A 291 18.13 -5.79 22.01
C VAL A 291 17.27 -6.82 21.29
N GLY A 292 17.47 -8.12 21.57
CA GLY A 292 16.65 -9.20 20.99
C GLY A 292 17.00 -9.58 19.55
N LEU A 293 18.21 -9.25 19.10
CA LEU A 293 18.71 -9.65 17.77
C LEU A 293 19.57 -10.92 17.87
N PRO A 294 19.59 -11.77 16.85
CA PRO A 294 20.37 -13.02 16.86
C PRO A 294 21.88 -12.81 16.79
N LYS A 295 22.33 -11.62 16.38
CA LYS A 295 23.76 -11.25 16.23
C LYS A 295 23.96 -9.77 16.48
N ASP A 296 25.18 -9.41 16.91
CA ASP A 296 25.60 -8.02 17.00
C ASP A 296 25.61 -7.34 15.63
N ARG A 297 25.43 -6.02 15.64
CA ARG A 297 25.38 -5.20 14.43
C ARG A 297 26.30 -3.99 14.52
N VAL A 298 27.05 -3.73 13.44
CA VAL A 298 27.91 -2.56 13.37
C VAL A 298 27.04 -1.30 13.28
N LEU A 299 27.26 -0.36 14.18
CA LEU A 299 26.67 0.99 14.17
C LEU A 299 27.66 2.02 13.61
N VAL A 300 28.95 1.90 13.97
CA VAL A 300 30.02 2.74 13.43
C VAL A 300 31.12 1.82 12.94
N LYS A 301 31.56 2.02 11.70
CA LYS A 301 32.64 1.26 11.08
C LYS A 301 34.00 1.61 11.71
N SER A 302 35.00 0.78 11.50
CA SER A 302 36.40 1.06 11.91
C SER A 302 36.98 2.31 11.24
N SER A 303 36.40 2.77 10.14
CA SER A 303 36.74 4.06 9.50
C SER A 303 36.22 5.29 10.27
N GLY A 304 35.40 5.09 11.30
CA GLY A 304 34.68 6.17 12.01
C GLY A 304 33.36 6.59 11.35
N GLU A 305 33.02 6.05 10.17
CA GLU A 305 31.76 6.38 9.49
C GLU A 305 30.59 5.59 10.10
N PRO A 306 29.41 6.22 10.30
CA PRO A 306 28.20 5.51 10.65
C PRO A 306 27.85 4.44 9.61
N ALA A 307 27.41 3.28 10.08
CA ALA A 307 26.75 2.30 9.23
C ALA A 307 25.26 2.72 9.08
N TYR A 308 24.61 2.34 8.00
CA TYR A 308 23.25 2.76 7.65
C TYR A 308 22.23 2.66 8.80
N ARG A 309 22.36 1.67 9.66
CA ARG A 309 21.47 1.42 10.81
C ARG A 309 21.42 2.57 11.82
N LEU A 310 22.54 3.24 12.04
CA LEU A 310 22.61 4.30 13.05
C LEU A 310 21.87 5.56 12.59
N PRO A 311 22.06 6.07 11.37
CA PRO A 311 21.19 7.11 10.80
C PRO A 311 19.71 6.73 10.79
N ASP A 312 19.38 5.48 10.45
CA ASP A 312 17.99 5.01 10.42
C ASP A 312 17.33 4.99 11.80
N ILE A 313 18.08 4.58 12.85
CA ILE A 313 17.59 4.66 14.23
C ILE A 313 17.36 6.13 14.62
N ALA A 314 18.28 7.04 14.29
CA ALA A 314 18.13 8.45 14.58
C ALA A 314 16.96 9.09 13.82
N TYR A 315 16.73 8.68 12.59
CA TYR A 315 15.60 9.12 11.80
C TYR A 315 14.26 8.66 12.38
N HIS A 316 14.15 7.41 12.77
CA HIS A 316 12.94 6.88 13.39
C HIS A 316 12.69 7.46 14.79
N GLU A 317 13.75 7.76 15.55
CA GLU A 317 13.62 8.55 16.79
C GLU A 317 13.02 9.94 16.48
N ASN A 318 13.48 10.60 15.43
CA ASN A 318 12.93 11.88 14.98
C ASN A 318 11.44 11.74 14.61
N LYS A 319 11.06 10.73 13.81
CA LYS A 319 9.65 10.44 13.47
C LYS A 319 8.79 10.28 14.71
N LEU A 320 9.22 9.45 15.66
CA LEU A 320 8.52 9.22 16.92
C LEU A 320 8.40 10.51 17.76
N GLY A 321 9.45 11.34 17.74
CA GLY A 321 9.49 12.64 18.42
C GLY A 321 8.49 13.67 17.86
N ARG A 322 8.09 13.54 16.60
CA ARG A 322 7.08 14.41 15.95
C ARG A 322 5.63 14.07 16.35
N GLY A 323 5.44 13.04 17.17
CA GLY A 323 4.15 12.72 17.79
C GLY A 323 3.17 12.00 16.87
N PHE A 324 3.64 11.18 15.94
CA PHE A 324 2.80 10.28 15.18
C PHE A 324 2.35 9.09 16.03
N ASP A 325 1.07 8.73 15.95
CA ASP A 325 0.50 7.56 16.63
C ASP A 325 0.92 6.27 15.97
N SER A 326 1.15 6.31 14.66
CA SER A 326 1.65 5.19 13.87
C SER A 326 2.54 5.71 12.73
N ILE A 327 3.58 4.95 12.43
CA ILE A 327 4.52 5.18 11.33
C ILE A 327 4.44 3.97 10.42
N VAL A 328 4.28 4.19 9.13
CA VAL A 328 4.20 3.14 8.12
C VAL A 328 5.31 3.36 7.10
N ASP A 329 6.27 2.45 7.08
CA ASP A 329 7.37 2.45 6.12
C ASP A 329 7.10 1.45 5.01
N VAL A 330 7.06 1.90 3.76
CA VAL A 330 6.83 1.03 2.59
C VAL A 330 8.18 0.62 2.00
N LEU A 331 8.58 -0.62 2.24
CA LEU A 331 9.93 -1.10 2.00
C LEU A 331 9.98 -2.27 1.02
N GLY A 332 11.04 -2.36 0.23
CA GLY A 332 11.37 -3.55 -0.53
C GLY A 332 11.73 -4.74 0.37
N ALA A 333 11.61 -5.94 -0.18
CA ALA A 333 11.90 -7.17 0.57
C ALA A 333 13.37 -7.29 1.04
N ASP A 334 14.28 -6.55 0.45
CA ASP A 334 15.68 -6.43 0.86
C ASP A 334 15.88 -5.71 2.20
N HIS A 335 14.94 -4.85 2.61
CA HIS A 335 15.01 -4.08 3.85
C HIS A 335 14.39 -4.77 5.08
N ILE A 336 13.90 -6.01 4.95
CA ILE A 336 13.25 -6.73 6.07
C ILE A 336 14.16 -6.84 7.28
N ALA A 337 15.41 -7.25 7.07
CA ALA A 337 16.37 -7.44 8.16
C ALA A 337 16.75 -6.09 8.81
N GLU A 338 16.96 -5.07 8.01
CA GLU A 338 17.31 -3.72 8.45
C GLU A 338 16.20 -3.09 9.30
N ASN A 339 14.95 -3.20 8.89
CA ASN A 339 13.80 -2.73 9.66
C ASN A 339 13.72 -3.40 11.04
N GLN A 340 14.00 -4.70 11.14
CA GLN A 340 14.06 -5.40 12.44
C GLN A 340 15.17 -4.87 13.32
N GLU A 341 16.33 -4.56 12.75
CA GLU A 341 17.49 -4.03 13.45
C GLU A 341 17.24 -2.60 13.95
N VAL A 342 16.60 -1.75 13.15
CA VAL A 342 16.17 -0.40 13.55
C VAL A 342 15.18 -0.48 14.70
N LYS A 343 14.16 -1.31 14.61
CA LYS A 343 13.15 -1.49 15.68
C LYS A 343 13.80 -1.99 16.99
N ALA A 344 14.77 -2.88 16.89
CA ALA A 344 15.53 -3.35 18.06
C ALA A 344 16.33 -2.20 18.70
N GLY A 345 16.97 -1.35 17.91
CA GLY A 345 17.64 -0.14 18.38
C GLY A 345 16.69 0.82 19.09
N LEU A 346 15.52 1.10 18.49
CA LEU A 346 14.48 1.94 19.09
C LEU A 346 13.97 1.37 20.42
N ALA A 347 13.70 0.07 20.48
CA ALA A 347 13.28 -0.59 21.71
C ALA A 347 14.37 -0.50 22.79
N GLY A 348 15.65 -0.65 22.42
CA GLY A 348 16.79 -0.43 23.30
C GLY A 348 16.86 0.98 23.86
N LEU A 349 16.47 1.98 23.07
CA LEU A 349 16.31 3.36 23.51
C LEU A 349 15.05 3.59 24.37
N GLY A 350 14.22 2.58 24.60
CA GLY A 350 12.97 2.71 25.34
C GLY A 350 11.88 3.43 24.56
N LEU A 351 12.01 3.53 23.24
CA LEU A 351 11.04 4.17 22.36
C LEU A 351 9.94 3.17 21.92
N PRO A 352 8.73 3.65 21.59
CA PRO A 352 7.61 2.79 21.21
C PRO A 352 7.78 2.23 19.79
N ALA A 353 8.71 1.28 19.63
CA ALA A 353 9.05 0.64 18.34
C ALA A 353 7.85 -0.11 17.69
N ASP A 354 6.82 -0.44 18.46
CA ASP A 354 5.56 -1.03 17.99
C ASP A 354 4.73 -0.07 17.13
N ARG A 355 4.92 1.24 17.28
CA ARG A 355 4.30 2.25 16.39
C ARG A 355 4.87 2.23 14.98
N VAL A 356 6.08 1.73 14.79
CA VAL A 356 6.72 1.59 13.46
C VAL A 356 6.27 0.29 12.81
N ARG A 357 5.62 0.39 11.66
CA ARG A 357 5.09 -0.74 10.89
C ARG A 357 5.70 -0.73 9.50
N ALA A 358 6.29 -1.84 9.09
CA ALA A 358 6.77 -2.00 7.73
C ALA A 358 5.72 -2.70 6.84
N VAL A 359 5.47 -2.13 5.68
CA VAL A 359 4.75 -2.78 4.60
C VAL A 359 5.76 -3.22 3.55
N ILE A 360 5.98 -4.52 3.47
CA ILE A 360 7.00 -5.12 2.60
C ILE A 360 6.40 -5.51 1.26
N TYR A 361 6.99 -5.05 0.16
CA TYR A 361 6.63 -5.47 -1.19
C TYR A 361 7.77 -6.25 -1.86
N GLN A 362 7.41 -7.13 -2.79
CA GLN A 362 8.36 -7.93 -3.54
C GLN A 362 8.98 -7.14 -4.70
N PHE A 363 10.17 -7.53 -5.12
CA PHE A 363 10.86 -6.94 -6.25
C PHE A 363 10.00 -6.93 -7.51
N VAL A 364 10.15 -5.88 -8.29
CA VAL A 364 9.51 -5.76 -9.59
C VAL A 364 10.39 -6.39 -10.65
N THR A 365 9.82 -7.31 -11.41
CA THR A 365 10.46 -7.88 -12.60
C THR A 365 9.74 -7.37 -13.83
N LEU A 366 10.46 -6.65 -14.68
CA LEU A 366 9.95 -6.22 -15.97
C LEU A 366 10.22 -7.30 -17.01
N THR A 367 9.19 -7.66 -17.80
CA THR A 367 9.35 -8.59 -18.92
C THR A 367 8.89 -7.94 -20.22
N ARG A 368 9.67 -8.05 -21.28
CA ARG A 368 9.29 -7.66 -22.64
C ARG A 368 9.35 -8.89 -23.54
N HIS A 369 8.31 -9.14 -24.30
CA HIS A 369 8.20 -10.31 -25.18
C HIS A 369 8.48 -11.68 -24.52
N GLY A 370 8.24 -11.77 -23.19
CA GLY A 370 8.48 -12.97 -22.41
C GLY A 370 9.89 -13.10 -21.82
N GLU A 371 10.79 -12.20 -22.14
CA GLU A 371 12.14 -12.16 -21.58
C GLU A 371 12.27 -11.12 -20.47
N GLN A 372 13.03 -11.45 -19.44
CA GLN A 372 13.30 -10.53 -18.33
C GLN A 372 14.24 -9.42 -18.78
N VAL A 373 13.82 -8.16 -18.59
CA VAL A 373 14.67 -6.98 -18.77
C VAL A 373 15.57 -6.85 -17.55
N LYS A 374 16.88 -6.98 -17.73
CA LYS A 374 17.86 -6.69 -16.68
C LYS A 374 17.97 -5.18 -16.52
N MET A 375 17.92 -4.72 -15.29
CA MET A 375 18.03 -3.29 -14.97
C MET A 375 19.28 -3.03 -14.12
N SER A 376 20.01 -1.96 -14.46
CA SER A 376 21.16 -1.48 -13.72
C SER A 376 21.26 0.04 -13.85
N THR A 377 21.00 0.77 -12.78
CA THR A 377 21.09 2.23 -12.74
C THR A 377 22.49 2.75 -13.07
N ARG A 378 23.54 2.07 -12.62
CA ARG A 378 24.94 2.46 -12.88
C ARG A 378 25.31 2.35 -14.37
N ARG A 379 24.76 1.37 -15.07
CA ARG A 379 25.04 1.14 -16.52
C ARG A 379 24.07 1.86 -17.44
N ALA A 380 23.14 2.64 -16.88
CA ALA A 380 22.04 3.25 -17.64
C ALA A 380 21.17 2.21 -18.41
N GLU A 381 21.13 0.98 -17.91
CA GLU A 381 20.28 -0.11 -18.45
C GLU A 381 19.06 -0.25 -17.56
N TYR A 382 18.09 0.63 -17.67
CA TYR A 382 16.85 0.60 -16.90
C TYR A 382 15.70 1.20 -17.72
N VAL A 383 14.49 0.87 -17.31
CA VAL A 383 13.28 1.54 -17.80
C VAL A 383 12.86 2.52 -16.71
N THR A 384 12.75 3.78 -17.06
CA THR A 384 12.29 4.81 -16.15
C THR A 384 10.80 4.66 -15.86
N LEU A 385 10.35 5.26 -14.79
CA LEU A 385 8.93 5.31 -14.49
C LEU A 385 8.19 6.21 -15.49
N ASP A 386 8.86 7.25 -15.99
CA ASP A 386 8.34 8.11 -17.05
C ASP A 386 8.18 7.37 -18.38
N ASP A 387 9.15 6.57 -18.80
CA ASP A 387 9.01 5.69 -19.99
C ASP A 387 7.78 4.79 -19.86
N LEU A 388 7.56 4.22 -18.67
CA LEU A 388 6.40 3.39 -18.43
C LEU A 388 5.10 4.19 -18.51
N ILE A 389 5.07 5.39 -17.92
CA ILE A 389 3.92 6.29 -17.97
C ILE A 389 3.61 6.69 -19.42
N ASP A 390 4.63 6.98 -20.22
CA ASP A 390 4.47 7.36 -21.61
C ASP A 390 3.98 6.18 -22.47
N GLU A 391 4.45 4.98 -22.20
CA GLU A 391 4.05 3.77 -22.93
C GLU A 391 2.63 3.33 -22.60
N VAL A 392 2.22 3.37 -21.34
CA VAL A 392 0.95 2.76 -20.90
C VAL A 392 -0.08 3.77 -20.38
N GLY A 393 0.32 4.98 -20.10
CA GLY A 393 -0.50 6.03 -19.47
C GLY A 393 -0.55 5.89 -17.94
N THR A 394 -0.73 7.01 -17.27
CA THR A 394 -0.79 7.12 -15.80
C THR A 394 -1.83 6.21 -15.17
N ASP A 395 -3.01 6.12 -15.77
CA ASP A 395 -4.08 5.26 -15.27
C ASP A 395 -3.75 3.76 -15.26
N ALA A 396 -2.78 3.32 -16.07
CA ALA A 396 -2.36 1.92 -16.09
C ALA A 396 -1.33 1.62 -15.01
N VAL A 397 -0.60 2.63 -14.56
CA VAL A 397 0.34 2.53 -13.45
C VAL A 397 -0.41 2.58 -12.12
N HIS A 398 -1.44 3.42 -12.03
CA HIS A 398 -2.32 3.48 -10.88
C HIS A 398 -3.48 2.49 -11.01
N PHE A 399 -3.57 1.54 -10.09
CA PHE A 399 -4.76 0.69 -9.91
C PHE A 399 -5.98 1.48 -9.48
N ILE A 400 -5.76 2.66 -8.96
CA ILE A 400 -6.75 3.49 -8.32
C ILE A 400 -6.71 4.84 -9.01
N ASP A 401 -7.66 5.07 -9.89
CA ASP A 401 -7.84 6.36 -10.53
C ASP A 401 -8.26 7.44 -9.52
N GLU A 402 -7.55 8.53 -9.52
CA GLU A 402 -7.58 9.57 -8.52
C GLU A 402 -8.38 10.80 -8.83
N THR A 403 -8.74 11.00 -10.10
CA THR A 403 -9.41 12.22 -10.50
C THR A 403 -10.58 12.60 -9.61
N HIS A 404 -11.01 11.71 -8.75
CA HIS A 404 -12.07 11.94 -7.78
C HIS A 404 -11.88 11.16 -6.48
N ALA A 405 -10.72 11.17 -5.86
CA ALA A 405 -10.41 10.42 -4.64
C ALA A 405 -11.43 10.60 -3.52
N ARG A 406 -11.99 11.78 -3.39
CA ARG A 406 -12.98 12.10 -2.35
C ARG A 406 -14.35 11.44 -2.56
N HIS A 407 -14.73 11.07 -3.78
CA HIS A 407 -16.00 10.42 -4.09
C HIS A 407 -16.02 8.91 -3.83
N ARG A 408 -15.05 8.29 -3.19
CA ARG A 408 -14.70 6.96 -3.57
C ARG A 408 -14.59 5.86 -2.62
N VAL A 409 -14.61 6.06 -1.36
CA VAL A 409 -14.64 4.89 -0.47
C VAL A 409 -15.91 4.10 -0.73
N PHE A 410 -17.00 4.79 -0.99
CA PHE A 410 -18.27 4.14 -1.31
C PHE A 410 -18.32 3.60 -2.76
N VAL A 411 -17.86 4.39 -3.73
CA VAL A 411 -17.85 3.99 -5.15
C VAL A 411 -16.83 2.88 -5.41
N ARG A 412 -15.78 2.76 -4.60
CA ARG A 412 -14.82 1.66 -4.70
C ARG A 412 -15.32 0.34 -4.14
N LEU A 413 -16.10 0.37 -3.07
CA LEU A 413 -16.53 -0.88 -2.44
C LEU A 413 -17.66 -1.59 -3.21
N THR A 414 -18.42 -0.87 -4.03
CA THR A 414 -19.54 -1.48 -4.76
C THR A 414 -19.55 -1.21 -6.25
N PRO A 415 -19.20 -0.04 -6.77
CA PRO A 415 -19.08 0.22 -8.20
C PRO A 415 -17.63 0.31 -8.70
N TYR A 416 -16.67 -0.25 -7.98
CA TYR A 416 -15.34 -0.46 -8.53
C TYR A 416 -15.43 -1.13 -9.91
N CYS A 417 -16.31 -2.13 -10.04
CA CYS A 417 -16.66 -2.71 -11.33
C CYS A 417 -17.25 -1.71 -12.32
N PHE A 418 -18.06 -0.76 -11.85
CA PHE A 418 -18.71 0.22 -12.73
C PHE A 418 -17.68 1.23 -13.29
N ARG A 419 -16.69 1.57 -12.53
CA ARG A 419 -15.64 2.48 -12.96
C ARG A 419 -14.59 1.83 -13.84
N LEU A 420 -14.13 0.64 -13.50
CA LEU A 420 -13.40 -0.21 -14.44
C LEU A 420 -14.14 -0.31 -15.76
N ARG A 421 -15.47 -0.33 -15.70
CA ARG A 421 -16.36 -0.33 -16.86
C ARG A 421 -16.15 0.84 -17.80
N LEU A 422 -16.18 2.05 -17.30
CA LEU A 422 -16.07 3.26 -18.13
C LEU A 422 -14.69 3.44 -18.75
N ASN A 423 -13.66 3.26 -17.97
CA ASN A 423 -12.27 3.43 -18.42
C ASN A 423 -11.82 2.32 -19.37
N THR A 424 -12.30 1.11 -19.15
CA THR A 424 -11.93 -0.06 -19.95
C THR A 424 -12.45 0.01 -21.39
N GLY A 425 -13.66 0.51 -21.57
CA GLY A 425 -14.24 0.68 -22.91
C GLY A 425 -13.41 1.60 -23.80
N ASN A 426 -12.87 2.66 -23.24
CA ASN A 426 -12.02 3.61 -23.97
C ASN A 426 -10.64 3.02 -24.31
N ARG A 427 -10.05 2.25 -23.43
CA ARG A 427 -8.74 1.61 -23.68
C ARG A 427 -8.80 0.58 -24.79
N VAL A 428 -9.83 -0.23 -24.83
CA VAL A 428 -10.00 -1.22 -25.89
C VAL A 428 -10.12 -0.55 -27.26
N LYS A 429 -10.81 0.59 -27.32
CA LYS A 429 -10.95 1.36 -28.56
C LYS A 429 -9.61 1.91 -29.09
N HIS A 430 -8.75 2.37 -28.21
CA HIS A 430 -7.53 3.07 -28.61
C HIS A 430 -6.33 2.18 -28.84
N ARG A 431 -6.29 0.98 -28.28
CA ARG A 431 -5.06 0.18 -28.27
C ARG A 431 -5.11 -1.18 -28.98
N ASN A 432 -6.21 -1.50 -29.62
CA ASN A 432 -6.35 -2.73 -30.40
C ASN A 432 -5.83 -3.98 -29.65
N ARG A 433 -6.06 -4.03 -28.33
CA ARG A 433 -5.60 -5.14 -27.49
C ARG A 433 -6.53 -6.34 -27.60
N ALA A 434 -6.04 -7.49 -27.17
CA ALA A 434 -6.61 -8.82 -27.37
C ALA A 434 -8.07 -9.00 -26.94
N ILE A 435 -8.60 -8.14 -26.09
CA ILE A 435 -10.01 -8.21 -25.68
C ILE A 435 -10.86 -7.37 -26.64
N LYS A 436 -11.49 -8.05 -27.57
CA LYS A 436 -12.31 -7.42 -28.61
C LYS A 436 -13.71 -7.06 -28.15
N ASN A 437 -14.21 -7.67 -27.08
CA ASN A 437 -15.56 -7.44 -26.58
C ASN A 437 -15.53 -6.46 -25.40
N PRO A 438 -16.13 -5.25 -25.53
CA PRO A 438 -16.15 -4.24 -24.47
C PRO A 438 -16.74 -4.73 -23.14
N GLN A 439 -17.77 -5.57 -23.19
CA GLN A 439 -18.39 -6.09 -21.97
C GLN A 439 -17.44 -7.02 -21.19
N ARG A 440 -16.68 -7.84 -21.87
CA ARG A 440 -15.66 -8.68 -21.23
C ARG A 440 -14.55 -7.83 -20.65
N THR A 441 -14.12 -6.85 -21.40
CA THR A 441 -13.11 -5.89 -20.96
C THR A 441 -13.52 -5.16 -19.69
N LEU A 442 -14.81 -4.80 -19.59
CA LEU A 442 -15.34 -4.07 -18.43
C LEU A 442 -15.15 -4.78 -17.10
N ASN A 443 -15.10 -6.11 -17.12
CA ASN A 443 -14.98 -6.89 -15.89
C ASN A 443 -13.53 -7.13 -15.48
N PHE A 444 -12.58 -6.87 -16.38
CA PHE A 444 -11.23 -7.43 -16.26
C PHE A 444 -10.10 -6.46 -16.53
N ASN A 445 -10.37 -5.20 -16.66
CA ASN A 445 -9.34 -4.30 -17.12
C ASN A 445 -8.10 -4.29 -16.23
N GLY A 446 -8.30 -4.35 -14.91
CA GLY A 446 -7.20 -4.42 -13.96
C GLY A 446 -6.39 -5.70 -14.13
N GLU A 447 -7.07 -6.84 -14.19
CA GLU A 447 -6.44 -8.15 -14.31
C GLU A 447 -5.73 -8.32 -15.64
N VAL A 448 -6.31 -7.82 -16.72
CA VAL A 448 -5.66 -7.86 -18.02
C VAL A 448 -4.38 -7.05 -18.04
N ASN A 449 -4.39 -5.88 -17.42
CA ASN A 449 -3.20 -5.05 -17.31
C ASN A 449 -2.15 -5.65 -16.38
N VAL A 450 -2.56 -6.31 -15.29
CA VAL A 450 -1.67 -6.97 -14.34
C VAL A 450 -1.13 -8.28 -14.90
N ALA A 451 -2.01 -9.07 -15.49
CA ALA A 451 -1.65 -10.37 -16.07
C ALA A 451 -0.91 -10.27 -17.40
N GLY A 452 -1.07 -9.19 -18.11
CA GLY A 452 -0.42 -8.90 -19.36
C GLY A 452 -0.89 -9.69 -20.58
N CYS A 453 -1.64 -10.78 -20.46
CA CYS A 453 -1.92 -11.68 -21.60
C CYS A 453 -3.14 -12.57 -21.44
N VAL A 454 -4.32 -12.02 -21.13
CA VAL A 454 -5.54 -12.83 -21.26
C VAL A 454 -6.20 -12.56 -22.60
N ASP A 455 -5.88 -13.39 -23.60
CA ASP A 455 -6.30 -13.17 -24.99
C ASP A 455 -7.78 -13.46 -25.25
N ASN A 456 -8.33 -14.46 -24.58
CA ASN A 456 -9.72 -14.85 -24.73
C ASN A 456 -10.35 -15.11 -23.38
N VAL A 457 -11.15 -14.19 -22.91
CA VAL A 457 -11.92 -14.34 -21.68
C VAL A 457 -13.23 -15.03 -22.00
N ASP A 458 -13.48 -16.16 -21.33
CA ASP A 458 -14.75 -16.87 -21.44
C ASP A 458 -15.84 -16.13 -20.65
N THR A 459 -17.05 -16.13 -21.16
CA THR A 459 -18.20 -15.48 -20.51
C THR A 459 -18.95 -16.38 -19.55
N LEU A 460 -18.54 -17.63 -19.38
CA LEU A 460 -19.16 -18.52 -18.41
C LEU A 460 -18.96 -18.00 -17.00
N VAL A 461 -20.02 -17.91 -16.25
CA VAL A 461 -20.01 -17.40 -14.87
C VAL A 461 -19.35 -18.38 -13.93
N THR A 462 -19.49 -19.66 -14.18
CA THR A 462 -18.90 -20.75 -13.40
C THR A 462 -17.97 -21.58 -14.29
N PRO A 463 -16.65 -21.55 -14.02
CA PRO A 463 -15.72 -22.40 -14.73
C PRO A 463 -15.91 -23.86 -14.31
N GLU A 464 -15.88 -24.75 -15.28
CA GLU A 464 -15.94 -26.19 -15.01
C GLU A 464 -14.61 -26.70 -14.44
N ALA A 465 -14.69 -27.49 -13.39
CA ALA A 465 -13.51 -28.06 -12.74
C ALA A 465 -12.72 -28.97 -13.70
N GLY A 466 -11.39 -28.80 -13.74
CA GLY A 466 -10.51 -29.62 -14.56
C GLY A 466 -10.28 -29.16 -15.99
N ARG A 467 -10.92 -28.10 -16.43
CA ARG A 467 -10.66 -27.52 -17.76
C ARG A 467 -9.53 -26.50 -17.72
N ARG A 468 -8.46 -26.80 -18.43
CA ARG A 468 -7.29 -25.90 -18.55
C ARG A 468 -7.44 -24.80 -19.58
N ARG A 469 -8.57 -24.70 -20.23
CA ARG A 469 -8.73 -23.78 -21.35
C ARG A 469 -9.52 -22.54 -20.90
N ARG A 470 -10.58 -22.28 -21.58
CA ARG A 470 -11.39 -21.08 -21.44
C ARG A 470 -11.98 -20.87 -20.04
N GLY A 471 -12.31 -21.95 -19.32
CA GLY A 471 -12.86 -21.84 -17.98
C GLY A 471 -11.96 -21.08 -17.01
N ASN A 472 -10.65 -21.26 -17.15
CA ASN A 472 -9.69 -20.54 -16.33
C ASN A 472 -9.55 -19.07 -16.70
N ARG A 473 -9.88 -18.72 -17.91
CA ARG A 473 -9.86 -17.34 -18.39
C ARG A 473 -11.07 -16.54 -17.92
N ASN A 474 -12.07 -17.19 -17.33
CA ASN A 474 -13.15 -16.56 -16.60
C ASN A 474 -12.80 -16.16 -15.19
N THR A 475 -11.59 -16.38 -14.78
CA THR A 475 -11.08 -16.09 -13.45
C THR A 475 -11.39 -14.68 -13.02
N ALA A 476 -11.33 -13.72 -13.92
CA ALA A 476 -11.59 -12.37 -13.56
C ALA A 476 -13.03 -12.12 -13.10
N LEU A 477 -14.03 -12.81 -13.65
CA LEU A 477 -15.42 -12.75 -13.12
C LEU A 477 -15.48 -13.27 -11.68
N LEU A 478 -14.80 -14.36 -11.40
CA LEU A 478 -14.69 -14.88 -10.04
C LEU A 478 -13.92 -13.93 -9.12
N LEU A 479 -12.86 -13.31 -9.63
CA LEU A 479 -12.08 -12.32 -8.90
C LEU A 479 -12.89 -11.06 -8.60
N LEU A 480 -13.81 -10.64 -9.46
CA LEU A 480 -14.73 -9.53 -9.18
C LEU A 480 -15.63 -9.81 -7.97
N LEU A 481 -15.95 -11.06 -7.71
CA LEU A 481 -16.70 -11.49 -6.54
C LEU A 481 -15.78 -11.79 -5.36
N HIS A 482 -14.48 -11.85 -5.57
CA HIS A 482 -13.50 -12.11 -4.53
C HIS A 482 -13.35 -10.90 -3.60
N PRO A 483 -13.14 -11.11 -2.29
CA PRO A 483 -12.96 -10.02 -1.31
C PRO A 483 -11.90 -8.99 -1.69
N VAL A 484 -10.84 -9.40 -2.39
CA VAL A 484 -9.78 -8.50 -2.90
C VAL A 484 -10.34 -7.47 -3.85
N HIS A 485 -11.16 -7.89 -4.84
CA HIS A 485 -11.77 -6.98 -5.82
C HIS A 485 -12.88 -6.12 -5.24
N CYS A 486 -13.52 -6.60 -4.19
CA CYS A 486 -14.55 -5.83 -3.48
C CYS A 486 -13.98 -4.91 -2.42
N GLY A 487 -12.68 -4.66 -2.41
CA GLY A 487 -12.02 -3.78 -1.44
C GLY A 487 -11.79 -4.42 -0.07
N ARG A 488 -12.24 -5.65 0.15
CA ARG A 488 -12.05 -6.34 1.43
C ARG A 488 -10.60 -6.72 1.71
N ALA A 489 -9.79 -6.87 0.67
CA ALA A 489 -8.37 -7.17 0.81
C ALA A 489 -7.60 -6.07 1.56
N ILE A 490 -8.00 -4.82 1.44
CA ILE A 490 -7.37 -3.71 2.15
C ILE A 490 -7.72 -3.77 3.64
N MET A 491 -8.95 -4.15 3.99
CA MET A 491 -9.40 -4.27 5.38
C MET A 491 -8.82 -5.51 6.09
N HIS A 492 -8.47 -6.55 5.33
CA HIS A 492 -7.91 -7.80 5.82
C HIS A 492 -6.45 -8.00 5.40
N PHE A 493 -5.74 -6.93 5.07
CA PHE A 493 -4.38 -7.02 4.54
C PHE A 493 -3.42 -7.72 5.51
N THR A 494 -3.60 -7.56 6.80
CA THR A 494 -2.85 -8.29 7.83
C THR A 494 -3.25 -9.77 7.92
N ASN A 495 -4.52 -10.09 7.68
CA ASN A 495 -5.00 -11.48 7.66
C ASN A 495 -4.72 -12.15 6.31
N PHE A 496 -4.52 -11.35 5.25
CA PHE A 496 -4.17 -11.86 3.92
C PHE A 496 -2.90 -12.72 3.92
N ILE A 497 -1.93 -12.38 4.76
CA ILE A 497 -0.70 -13.19 4.91
C ILE A 497 -0.99 -14.48 5.69
N ALA A 498 -1.87 -14.44 6.69
CA ALA A 498 -2.26 -15.62 7.43
C ALA A 498 -3.12 -16.60 6.60
N ASP A 499 -3.98 -16.03 5.73
CA ASP A 499 -4.85 -16.78 4.83
C ASP A 499 -4.27 -16.93 3.41
N ALA A 500 -2.98 -16.73 3.28
CA ALA A 500 -2.27 -16.71 1.99
C ALA A 500 -2.55 -17.96 1.13
N CYS A 501 -2.70 -19.12 1.75
CA CYS A 501 -3.05 -20.36 1.05
C CYS A 501 -4.42 -20.30 0.37
N VAL A 502 -5.38 -19.65 1.00
CA VAL A 502 -6.76 -19.55 0.48
C VAL A 502 -6.84 -18.55 -0.69
N ILE A 503 -6.11 -17.44 -0.57
CA ILE A 503 -6.15 -16.37 -1.57
C ILE A 503 -5.10 -16.56 -2.65
N GLN A 504 -3.91 -17.05 -2.28
CA GLN A 504 -2.81 -17.26 -3.21
C GLN A 504 -3.13 -18.36 -4.23
N ASN A 505 -3.86 -19.40 -3.85
CA ASN A 505 -4.23 -20.47 -4.73
C ASN A 505 -5.10 -20.03 -5.93
N PRO A 506 -6.18 -19.24 -5.76
CA PRO A 506 -6.89 -18.65 -6.88
C PRO A 506 -6.01 -17.71 -7.70
N LEU A 507 -5.17 -16.91 -7.05
CA LEU A 507 -4.29 -15.95 -7.73
C LEU A 507 -3.20 -16.65 -8.52
N SER A 508 -2.48 -17.62 -7.94
CA SER A 508 -1.41 -18.36 -8.62
C SER A 508 -1.92 -19.24 -9.74
N ARG A 509 -3.13 -19.78 -9.61
CA ARG A 509 -3.78 -20.61 -10.65
C ARG A 509 -4.58 -19.82 -11.66
N GLY A 510 -4.97 -18.62 -11.33
CA GLY A 510 -5.78 -17.74 -12.16
C GLY A 510 -5.05 -16.76 -12.99
N GLY A 511 -3.81 -16.75 -12.86
CA GLY A 511 -3.09 -15.94 -13.71
C GLY A 511 -2.87 -14.48 -13.24
N LEU A 512 -2.94 -14.15 -11.97
CA LEU A 512 -2.68 -12.80 -11.45
C LEU A 512 -1.26 -12.59 -10.95
N THR A 513 -0.55 -13.65 -10.65
CA THR A 513 0.86 -13.58 -10.27
C THR A 513 1.70 -14.03 -11.44
N GLY A 514 2.30 -13.13 -12.13
CA GLY A 514 3.06 -13.27 -13.36
C GLY A 514 3.53 -14.67 -13.81
N VAL A 515 4.26 -15.42 -13.02
CA VAL A 515 4.91 -16.66 -13.46
C VAL A 515 3.96 -17.86 -13.46
N ASP A 516 3.20 -18.06 -12.40
CA ASP A 516 2.37 -19.26 -12.26
C ASP A 516 1.11 -19.24 -13.10
N MET A 517 0.73 -18.07 -13.50
CA MET A 517 -0.39 -17.82 -14.38
C MET A 517 -0.24 -18.38 -15.77
N ARG A 518 0.97 -18.57 -16.23
CA ARG A 518 1.23 -19.16 -17.55
C ARG A 518 1.18 -20.68 -17.55
N HIS A 519 1.43 -21.30 -16.39
CA HIS A 519 1.57 -22.74 -16.26
C HIS A 519 0.36 -23.42 -15.66
N ASN A 520 -0.37 -22.75 -14.79
CA ASN A 520 -1.49 -23.29 -14.05
C ASN A 520 -2.76 -22.50 -14.30
N ALA A 521 -3.36 -22.83 -15.42
CA ALA A 521 -4.69 -22.34 -15.71
C ALA A 521 -5.81 -23.16 -15.01
N ASP A 522 -5.51 -23.99 -14.03
CA ASP A 522 -6.46 -24.87 -13.33
C ASP A 522 -7.11 -24.20 -12.13
N ILE A 523 -7.53 -22.98 -12.29
CA ILE A 523 -8.29 -22.27 -11.25
C ILE A 523 -9.65 -22.88 -10.95
N ALA A 524 -10.09 -23.73 -11.81
CA ALA A 524 -11.42 -24.30 -11.74
C ALA A 524 -11.71 -25.10 -10.47
N ILE A 525 -10.71 -25.39 -9.65
CA ILE A 525 -10.90 -26.21 -8.45
C ILE A 525 -10.98 -25.34 -7.20
N ILE A 526 -11.97 -24.47 -7.15
CA ILE A 526 -12.21 -23.61 -5.97
C ILE A 526 -12.45 -24.44 -4.71
N PHE A 527 -13.06 -25.61 -4.84
CA PHE A 527 -13.33 -26.51 -3.71
C PHE A 527 -12.09 -27.26 -3.19
N LYS A 528 -10.97 -27.24 -3.91
CA LYS A 528 -9.71 -27.83 -3.46
C LYS A 528 -8.81 -26.84 -2.71
N VAL A 529 -9.21 -25.59 -2.59
CA VAL A 529 -8.38 -24.55 -1.98
C VAL A 529 -8.06 -24.87 -0.52
N CYS A 530 -9.00 -25.46 0.20
CA CYS A 530 -8.80 -25.86 1.60
C CYS A 530 -7.98 -27.16 1.75
N GLY A 531 -8.01 -28.05 0.75
CA GLY A 531 -7.29 -29.32 0.81
C GLY A 531 -5.80 -29.21 0.47
N THR A 532 -5.43 -28.27 -0.39
CA THR A 532 -4.06 -28.14 -0.85
C THR A 532 -3.10 -27.50 0.15
N CYS A 533 -3.60 -26.83 1.18
CA CYS A 533 -2.76 -26.34 2.27
C CYS A 533 -2.26 -27.47 3.20
N HIS A 534 -2.92 -28.64 3.20
CA HIS A 534 -2.54 -29.78 4.03
C HIS A 534 -1.66 -30.80 3.30
N ASP A 535 -1.65 -30.81 1.97
CA ASP A 535 -0.89 -31.79 1.19
C ASP A 535 0.58 -31.39 0.90
N VAL A 536 1.04 -30.26 1.45
CA VAL A 536 2.45 -29.81 1.32
C VAL A 536 3.32 -30.37 2.46
N GLY A 537 2.79 -31.26 3.28
CA GLY A 537 3.46 -31.83 4.45
C GLY A 537 3.70 -33.33 4.42
N SER A 538 3.67 -33.97 3.23
CA SER A 538 4.08 -35.38 3.08
C SER A 538 4.98 -35.57 1.86
#